data_179e23af3e4d7a67346cb2bbfc4cd450
#
_entry.id   179e23af3e4d7a67346cb2bbfc4cd450
#
_cell.length_a   1.000
_cell.length_b   1.000
_cell.length_c   1.000
_cell.angle_alpha   90.00
_cell.angle_beta   90.00
_cell.angle_gamma   90.00
#
_symmetry.space_group_name_H-M   'P 1'
#
loop_
_entity.id
_entity.type
_entity.pdbx_description
1 polymer ?
#
loop_
_entity_poly.entity_id
_entity_poly.type
_entity_poly.pdbx_seq_one_letter_code
_entity_poly.pdbx_strand_id
1 'polypeptide(L)'
;MRHTILLSIVVIAAFTGCGGQTTRTTTPPKAKTMNCTLDICGDKKIQNPTESDIRQAVFALDTKKVDAFLILGPTDMTYIQTGGDQNVGFKLEYQETDTKHHYRANRDLTADEIVKALVAYSTGADESKTMAEWDLVRW
;
A
#
# COMPACT_ATOMS: atom_id res chain seq x y z
N MET A 1 -39.71 -40.59 -39.07
CA MET A 1 -39.74 -40.66 -37.59
C MET A 1 -40.13 -39.29 -37.08
N ARG A 2 -41.31 -39.19 -36.46
CA ARG A 2 -41.91 -37.92 -36.03
C ARG A 2 -41.44 -37.64 -34.60
N HIS A 3 -40.85 -36.47 -34.37
CA HIS A 3 -40.52 -36.02 -33.00
C HIS A 3 -41.54 -34.93 -32.58
N THR A 4 -42.26 -35.27 -31.59
CA THR A 4 -43.30 -34.42 -30.95
C THR A 4 -42.61 -33.43 -30.05
N ILE A 5 -42.87 -32.11 -30.30
CA ILE A 5 -42.39 -31.03 -29.45
C ILE A 5 -43.47 -30.77 -28.38
N LEU A 6 -43.10 -30.97 -27.11
CA LEU A 6 -43.94 -30.61 -25.96
C LEU A 6 -43.68 -29.15 -25.59
N LEU A 7 -44.73 -28.35 -25.69
CA LEU A 7 -44.73 -26.95 -25.34
C LEU A 7 -45.09 -26.83 -23.85
N SER A 8 -44.14 -26.49 -23.01
CA SER A 8 -44.40 -26.22 -21.58
C SER A 8 -44.73 -24.74 -21.39
N ILE A 9 -45.92 -24.48 -20.94
CA ILE A 9 -46.42 -23.12 -20.58
C ILE A 9 -45.90 -22.83 -19.16
N VAL A 10 -45.04 -21.80 -19.00
CA VAL A 10 -44.63 -21.27 -17.70
C VAL A 10 -45.54 -20.10 -17.35
N VAL A 11 -46.28 -20.25 -16.26
CA VAL A 11 -47.10 -19.21 -15.67
C VAL A 11 -46.21 -18.26 -14.87
N ILE A 12 -46.11 -17.01 -15.29
CA ILE A 12 -45.38 -15.96 -14.55
C ILE A 12 -46.38 -15.33 -13.53
N ALA A 13 -46.15 -15.61 -12.26
CA ALA A 13 -46.81 -14.91 -11.16
C ALA A 13 -46.07 -13.58 -10.90
N ALA A 14 -46.74 -12.47 -11.15
CA ALA A 14 -46.25 -11.13 -10.84
C ALA A 14 -46.39 -10.89 -9.33
N PHE A 15 -45.28 -10.84 -8.61
CA PHE A 15 -45.25 -10.31 -7.23
C PHE A 15 -44.85 -8.84 -7.29
N THR A 16 -45.86 -7.96 -7.11
CA THR A 16 -45.68 -6.54 -6.80
C THR A 16 -45.37 -6.42 -5.31
N GLY A 17 -44.07 -6.43 -4.96
CA GLY A 17 -43.57 -6.14 -3.63
C GLY A 17 -42.84 -4.79 -3.63
N CYS A 18 -43.55 -3.72 -3.23
CA CYS A 18 -42.98 -2.40 -2.98
C CYS A 18 -42.22 -2.45 -1.64
N GLY A 19 -40.92 -2.83 -1.67
CA GLY A 19 -40.04 -2.81 -0.52
C GLY A 19 -38.90 -1.82 -0.80
N GLY A 20 -39.01 -0.61 -0.21
CA GLY A 20 -37.95 0.40 -0.28
C GLY A 20 -36.66 -0.14 0.39
N GLN A 21 -35.68 -0.60 -0.40
CA GLN A 21 -34.33 -0.85 0.07
C GLN A 21 -33.62 0.48 0.30
N THR A 22 -33.58 0.89 1.57
CA THR A 22 -32.66 1.96 2.02
C THR A 22 -31.24 1.41 1.91
N THR A 23 -30.57 1.66 0.80
CA THR A 23 -29.13 1.42 0.67
C THR A 23 -28.41 2.34 1.65
N ARG A 24 -28.08 1.82 2.83
CA ARG A 24 -27.11 2.48 3.72
C ARG A 24 -25.77 2.51 2.97
N THR A 25 -25.45 3.65 2.40
CA THR A 25 -24.11 3.96 1.94
C THR A 25 -23.21 4.03 3.18
N THR A 26 -22.60 2.92 3.55
CA THR A 26 -21.55 2.91 4.57
C THR A 26 -20.32 3.53 3.93
N THR A 27 -20.12 4.82 4.17
CA THR A 27 -18.84 5.47 3.88
C THR A 27 -17.76 4.67 4.62
N PRO A 28 -16.72 4.16 3.93
CA PRO A 28 -15.66 3.44 4.62
C PRO A 28 -15.03 4.36 5.67
N PRO A 29 -14.64 3.84 6.85
CA PRO A 29 -14.00 4.64 7.88
C PRO A 29 -12.78 5.32 7.26
N LYS A 30 -12.70 6.65 7.42
CA LYS A 30 -11.57 7.45 6.97
C LYS A 30 -10.31 6.89 7.66
N ALA A 31 -9.42 6.28 6.90
CA ALA A 31 -8.16 5.75 7.42
C ALA A 31 -7.48 6.86 8.23
N LYS A 32 -7.00 6.53 9.44
CA LYS A 32 -6.30 7.48 10.30
C LYS A 32 -4.94 7.73 9.69
N THR A 33 -4.82 8.79 8.91
CA THR A 33 -3.55 9.19 8.30
C THR A 33 -2.59 9.60 9.42
N MET A 34 -1.43 8.98 9.50
CA MET A 34 -0.36 9.42 10.39
C MET A 34 0.26 10.71 9.83
N ASN A 35 0.66 11.64 10.71
CA ASN A 35 1.46 12.79 10.28
C ASN A 35 2.88 12.28 9.94
N CYS A 36 3.15 12.08 8.67
CA CYS A 36 4.44 11.62 8.17
C CYS A 36 5.10 12.66 7.28
N THR A 37 6.42 12.67 7.28
CA THR A 37 7.24 13.40 6.32
C THR A 37 7.88 12.38 5.37
N LEU A 38 7.76 12.60 4.07
CA LEU A 38 8.53 11.89 3.05
C LEU A 38 9.77 12.71 2.72
N ASP A 39 10.93 12.19 3.07
CA ASP A 39 12.23 12.71 2.66
C ASP A 39 12.70 12.01 1.39
N ILE A 40 13.02 12.78 0.36
CA ILE A 40 13.47 12.29 -0.95
C ILE A 40 14.94 12.65 -1.10
N CYS A 41 15.81 11.67 -0.95
CA CYS A 41 17.26 11.79 -1.16
C CYS A 41 17.94 12.90 -0.32
N GLY A 42 17.34 13.31 0.81
CA GLY A 42 17.83 14.41 1.62
C GLY A 42 17.55 15.83 1.05
N ASP A 43 17.09 15.93 -0.19
CA ASP A 43 16.94 17.20 -0.91
C ASP A 43 15.54 17.80 -0.79
N LYS A 44 14.51 16.95 -0.76
CA LYS A 44 13.11 17.38 -0.78
C LYS A 44 12.30 16.69 0.30
N LYS A 45 11.51 17.47 1.04
CA LYS A 45 10.58 16.95 2.06
C LYS A 45 9.13 17.28 1.71
N ILE A 46 8.25 16.27 1.80
CA ILE A 46 6.81 16.42 1.59
C ILE A 46 6.10 16.02 2.88
N GLN A 47 5.35 16.97 3.46
CA GLN A 47 4.50 16.71 4.63
C GLN A 47 3.21 16.03 4.22
N ASN A 48 2.84 14.96 4.92
CA ASN A 48 1.62 14.17 4.67
C ASN A 48 1.48 13.78 3.18
N PRO A 49 2.47 13.05 2.61
CA PRO A 49 2.47 12.74 1.20
C PRO A 49 1.23 11.94 0.80
N THR A 50 0.71 12.22 -0.38
CA THR A 50 -0.34 11.42 -1.01
C THR A 50 0.27 10.15 -1.62
N GLU A 51 -0.58 9.16 -1.95
CA GLU A 51 -0.13 7.99 -2.71
C GLU A 51 0.57 8.38 -4.02
N SER A 52 0.08 9.43 -4.70
CA SER A 52 0.70 9.95 -5.93
C SER A 52 2.11 10.47 -5.68
N ASP A 53 2.33 11.21 -4.58
CA ASP A 53 3.65 11.72 -4.21
C ASP A 53 4.62 10.57 -3.93
N ILE A 54 4.17 9.56 -3.17
CA ILE A 54 4.95 8.37 -2.85
C ILE A 54 5.32 7.62 -4.13
N ARG A 55 4.33 7.35 -4.99
CA ARG A 55 4.55 6.65 -6.26
C ARG A 55 5.56 7.38 -7.15
N GLN A 56 5.40 8.69 -7.33
CA GLN A 56 6.33 9.49 -8.12
C GLN A 56 7.75 9.42 -7.54
N ALA A 57 7.91 9.53 -6.22
CA ALA A 57 9.21 9.46 -5.57
C ALA A 57 9.88 8.09 -5.77
N VAL A 58 9.14 6.98 -5.57
CA VAL A 58 9.68 5.62 -5.75
C VAL A 58 10.15 5.39 -7.19
N PHE A 59 9.31 5.76 -8.18
CA PHE A 59 9.63 5.54 -9.59
C PHE A 59 10.72 6.48 -10.13
N ALA A 60 11.05 7.56 -9.41
CA ALA A 60 12.12 8.50 -9.76
C ALA A 60 13.47 8.15 -9.13
N LEU A 61 13.54 7.14 -8.23
CA LEU A 61 14.80 6.69 -7.66
C LEU A 61 15.72 6.10 -8.74
N ASP A 62 16.98 6.48 -8.69
CA ASP A 62 18.02 6.07 -9.63
C ASP A 62 19.34 5.86 -8.87
N THR A 63 19.80 4.61 -8.77
CA THR A 63 21.02 4.23 -8.06
C THR A 63 22.29 4.76 -8.70
N LYS A 64 22.22 5.33 -9.90
CA LYS A 64 23.33 6.07 -10.51
C LYS A 64 23.55 7.44 -9.88
N LYS A 65 22.60 7.92 -9.12
CA LYS A 65 22.72 9.14 -8.32
C LYS A 65 23.18 8.78 -6.92
N VAL A 66 24.02 9.64 -6.33
CA VAL A 66 24.39 9.54 -4.93
C VAL A 66 23.14 9.72 -4.07
N ASP A 67 23.03 8.96 -2.99
CA ASP A 67 21.93 9.07 -2.02
C ASP A 67 20.53 8.77 -2.57
N ALA A 68 20.40 7.73 -3.42
CA ALA A 68 19.11 7.27 -3.96
C ALA A 68 18.30 6.52 -2.88
N PHE A 69 17.65 7.27 -1.98
CA PHE A 69 16.81 6.72 -0.92
C PHE A 69 15.54 7.56 -0.66
N LEU A 70 14.56 6.93 -0.03
CA LEU A 70 13.36 7.58 0.52
C LEU A 70 13.23 7.20 1.99
N ILE A 71 12.87 8.17 2.83
CA ILE A 71 12.52 7.94 4.24
C ILE A 71 11.13 8.51 4.47
N LEU A 72 10.22 7.70 5.01
CA LEU A 72 8.87 8.11 5.36
C LEU A 72 8.61 7.83 6.84
N GLY A 73 8.34 8.85 7.62
CA GLY A 73 8.07 8.63 9.04
C GLY A 73 7.57 9.86 9.78
N PRO A 74 7.00 9.65 10.98
CA PRO A 74 6.59 10.74 11.87
C PRO A 74 7.77 11.38 12.61
N THR A 75 8.89 10.67 12.77
CA THR A 75 10.09 11.14 13.49
C THR A 75 11.36 10.55 12.90
N ASP A 76 12.52 11.07 13.28
CA ASP A 76 13.82 10.56 12.86
C ASP A 76 14.15 9.17 13.43
N MET A 77 13.41 8.69 14.44
CA MET A 77 13.63 7.39 15.08
C MET A 77 12.53 6.38 14.78
N THR A 78 11.47 6.80 14.11
CA THR A 78 10.34 5.92 13.72
C THR A 78 10.00 6.20 12.26
N TYR A 79 10.40 5.27 11.39
CA TYR A 79 10.28 5.47 9.94
C TYR A 79 10.28 4.13 9.19
N ILE A 80 9.88 4.18 7.94
CA ILE A 80 10.16 3.18 6.92
C ILE A 80 11.01 3.84 5.83
N GLN A 81 12.01 3.12 5.34
CA GLN A 81 12.91 3.63 4.30
C GLN A 81 13.13 2.61 3.19
N THR A 82 13.45 3.13 2.02
CA THR A 82 13.83 2.29 0.89
C THR A 82 14.97 2.92 0.10
N GLY A 83 15.82 2.08 -0.48
CA GLY A 83 16.83 2.45 -1.45
C GLY A 83 16.89 1.42 -2.56
N GLY A 84 17.35 1.82 -3.73
CA GLY A 84 17.37 1.00 -4.92
C GLY A 84 16.76 1.70 -6.12
N ASP A 85 16.52 0.96 -7.20
CA ASP A 85 15.77 1.42 -8.37
C ASP A 85 15.05 0.27 -9.07
N GLN A 86 14.32 0.57 -10.15
CA GLN A 86 13.54 -0.41 -10.90
C GLN A 86 14.38 -1.49 -11.60
N ASN A 87 15.68 -1.28 -11.80
CA ASN A 87 16.56 -2.21 -12.50
C ASN A 87 17.17 -3.25 -11.58
N VAL A 88 17.51 -2.84 -10.34
CA VAL A 88 18.20 -3.68 -9.36
C VAL A 88 17.27 -4.17 -8.24
N GLY A 89 16.04 -3.65 -8.17
CA GLY A 89 15.12 -3.88 -7.07
C GLY A 89 15.34 -2.91 -5.91
N PHE A 90 14.50 -3.02 -4.90
CA PHE A 90 14.49 -2.11 -3.75
C PHE A 90 14.71 -2.86 -2.45
N LYS A 91 15.56 -2.32 -1.60
CA LYS A 91 15.67 -2.72 -0.19
C LYS A 91 14.63 -1.95 0.61
N LEU A 92 13.92 -2.62 1.50
CA LEU A 92 12.98 -1.99 2.41
C LEU A 92 13.42 -2.24 3.84
N GLU A 93 13.42 -1.18 4.64
CA GLU A 93 13.77 -1.23 6.05
C GLU A 93 12.78 -0.40 6.86
N TYR A 94 12.58 -0.75 8.12
CA TYR A 94 11.86 0.11 9.05
C TYR A 94 12.53 0.14 10.41
N GLN A 95 12.36 1.23 11.12
CA GLN A 95 12.82 1.42 12.49
C GLN A 95 11.67 1.84 13.40
N GLU A 96 11.63 1.28 14.59
CA GLU A 96 10.67 1.63 15.64
C GLU A 96 11.43 2.11 16.88
N THR A 97 11.16 3.35 17.30
CA THR A 97 11.61 3.97 18.53
C THR A 97 13.11 4.13 18.73
N ASP A 98 13.93 3.16 18.35
CA ASP A 98 15.40 3.21 18.52
C ASP A 98 16.12 2.27 17.52
N THR A 99 17.46 2.36 17.49
CA THR A 99 18.32 1.58 16.59
C THR A 99 18.36 0.08 16.90
N LYS A 100 17.86 -0.37 18.06
CA LYS A 100 17.79 -1.80 18.41
C LYS A 100 16.59 -2.48 17.74
N HIS A 101 15.63 -1.67 17.27
CA HIS A 101 14.42 -2.11 16.60
C HIS A 101 14.43 -1.67 15.12
N HIS A 102 15.56 -1.95 14.45
CA HIS A 102 15.75 -1.70 13.03
C HIS A 102 15.69 -3.03 12.27
N TYR A 103 14.82 -3.09 11.27
CA TYR A 103 14.53 -4.32 10.53
C TYR A 103 14.68 -4.10 9.04
N ARG A 104 15.13 -5.14 8.34
CA ARG A 104 15.27 -5.17 6.88
C ARG A 104 14.45 -6.32 6.30
N ALA A 105 13.74 -6.08 5.21
CA ALA A 105 13.10 -7.13 4.44
C ALA A 105 14.15 -8.14 3.93
N ASN A 106 13.89 -9.43 4.07
CA ASN A 106 14.82 -10.51 3.72
C ASN A 106 14.97 -10.72 2.20
N ARG A 107 14.26 -9.95 1.39
CA ARG A 107 14.32 -9.97 -0.08
C ARG A 107 14.24 -8.57 -0.68
N ASP A 108 14.62 -8.46 -1.93
CA ASP A 108 14.35 -7.26 -2.72
C ASP A 108 12.87 -7.19 -3.11
N LEU A 109 12.37 -5.98 -3.22
CA LEU A 109 10.99 -5.67 -3.55
C LEU A 109 10.90 -4.93 -4.88
N THR A 110 9.77 -5.06 -5.55
CA THR A 110 9.45 -4.28 -6.75
C THR A 110 9.00 -2.86 -6.37
N ALA A 111 9.03 -1.93 -7.33
CA ALA A 111 8.56 -0.56 -7.11
C ALA A 111 7.10 -0.52 -6.62
N ASP A 112 6.22 -1.35 -7.17
CA ASP A 112 4.81 -1.39 -6.75
C ASP A 112 4.64 -1.96 -5.33
N GLU A 113 5.45 -2.93 -4.91
CA GLU A 113 5.46 -3.41 -3.53
C GLU A 113 5.95 -2.33 -2.56
N ILE A 114 6.98 -1.56 -2.93
CA ILE A 114 7.45 -0.43 -2.14
C ILE A 114 6.37 0.63 -2.00
N VAL A 115 5.69 1.02 -3.09
CA VAL A 115 4.58 1.98 -3.02
C VAL A 115 3.51 1.49 -2.05
N LYS A 116 3.09 0.22 -2.14
CA LYS A 116 2.11 -0.37 -1.21
C LYS A 116 2.58 -0.30 0.24
N ALA A 117 3.85 -0.64 0.51
CA ALA A 117 4.42 -0.60 1.86
C ALA A 117 4.40 0.81 2.44
N LEU A 118 4.87 1.80 1.67
CA LEU A 118 4.93 3.19 2.12
C LEU A 118 3.53 3.79 2.32
N VAL A 119 2.58 3.49 1.44
CA VAL A 119 1.18 3.92 1.58
C VAL A 119 0.54 3.29 2.81
N ALA A 120 0.68 1.97 3.01
CA ALA A 120 0.18 1.28 4.20
C ALA A 120 0.78 1.88 5.48
N TYR A 121 2.08 2.15 5.50
CA TYR A 121 2.75 2.79 6.63
C TYR A 121 2.19 4.19 6.92
N SER A 122 1.99 5.03 5.91
CA SER A 122 1.44 6.39 6.06
C SER A 122 0.03 6.41 6.63
N THR A 123 -0.73 5.34 6.46
CA THR A 123 -2.09 5.17 6.99
C THR A 123 -2.11 4.46 8.35
N GLY A 124 -0.95 4.00 8.85
CA GLY A 124 -0.86 3.22 10.09
C GLY A 124 -1.41 1.82 9.96
N ALA A 125 -1.49 1.28 8.75
CA ALA A 125 -1.94 -0.07 8.50
C ALA A 125 -0.81 -1.09 8.73
N ASP A 126 -1.12 -2.22 9.36
CA ASP A 126 -0.15 -3.29 9.67
C ASP A 126 0.39 -4.01 8.42
N GLU A 127 -0.25 -3.81 7.27
CA GLU A 127 0.15 -4.40 5.99
C GLU A 127 1.60 -4.06 5.62
N SER A 128 2.11 -2.88 6.01
CA SER A 128 3.52 -2.53 5.78
C SER A 128 4.49 -3.52 6.42
N LYS A 129 4.12 -4.15 7.55
CA LYS A 129 4.93 -5.11 8.30
C LYS A 129 4.71 -6.56 7.88
N THR A 130 3.65 -6.85 7.15
CA THR A 130 3.31 -8.21 6.70
C THR A 130 3.74 -8.51 5.26
N MET A 131 4.28 -7.53 4.55
CA MET A 131 4.66 -7.65 3.13
C MET A 131 5.92 -8.49 2.87
N ALA A 132 6.75 -8.69 3.89
CA ALA A 132 7.96 -9.48 3.82
C ALA A 132 8.23 -10.15 5.17
N GLU A 133 9.14 -11.12 5.17
CA GLU A 133 9.82 -11.55 6.40
C GLU A 133 10.91 -10.53 6.71
N TRP A 134 11.19 -10.33 7.99
CA TRP A 134 12.05 -9.25 8.45
C TRP A 134 13.22 -9.78 9.27
N ASP A 135 14.41 -9.33 8.92
CA ASP A 135 15.62 -9.59 9.66
C ASP A 135 15.97 -8.40 10.55
N LEU A 136 16.29 -8.66 11.82
CA LEU A 136 16.79 -7.63 12.73
C LEU A 136 18.20 -7.21 12.31
N VAL A 137 18.38 -5.94 11.99
CA VAL A 137 19.69 -5.36 11.68
C VAL A 137 20.43 -5.06 12.98
N ARG A 138 21.68 -5.55 13.08
CA ARG A 138 22.57 -5.26 14.21
C ARG A 138 23.76 -4.47 13.70
N TRP A 139 24.04 -3.37 14.38
CA TRP A 139 25.17 -2.48 14.09
C TRP A 139 26.37 -2.84 14.95
#